data_0eefe9970e10fda8179c61cc6c47f5d1
#
_entry.id   0eefe9970e10fda8179c61cc6c47f5d1
#
_cell.length_a   1.000
_cell.length_b   1.000
_cell.length_c   1.000
_cell.angle_alpha   90.00
_cell.angle_beta   90.00
_cell.angle_gamma   90.00
#
_symmetry.space_group_name_H-M   'P 1'
#
loop_
_entity.id
_entity.type
_entity.pdbx_description
1 polymer ?
#
loop_
_entity_poly.entity_id
_entity_poly.type
_entity_poly.pdbx_seq_one_letter_code
_entity_poly.pdbx_strand_id
1 'polypeptide(L)' 'MNKDVLGGKWKQVRGEAKAWWGKLTDDDLDRAAGKVEVLAGLLQEKYGYTHQRAVDDIDKHVTEFEAGLKAKTAPLRRK' A
#
# COMPACT_ATOMS: atom_id res chain seq x y z
N MET A 1 -8.07 7.23 3.52
CA MET A 1 -8.01 6.19 2.49
C MET A 1 -9.27 5.34 2.52
N ASN A 2 -9.74 5.00 1.34
CA ASN A 2 -10.86 4.07 1.23
C ASN A 2 -10.30 2.65 1.09
N LYS A 3 -10.80 1.73 1.90
CA LYS A 3 -10.32 0.35 1.86
C LYS A 3 -10.53 -0.30 0.48
N ASP A 4 -11.56 0.12 -0.22
CA ASP A 4 -11.85 -0.43 -1.56
C ASP A 4 -10.79 -0.01 -2.57
N VAL A 5 -10.15 1.12 -2.36
CA VAL A 5 -9.10 1.58 -3.27
C VAL A 5 -7.93 0.61 -3.24
N LEU A 6 -7.52 0.19 -2.05
CA LEU A 6 -6.43 -0.77 -1.94
C LEU A 6 -6.78 -2.07 -2.65
N GLY A 7 -7.97 -2.62 -2.40
CA GLY A 7 -8.40 -3.85 -3.03
C GLY A 7 -8.47 -3.75 -4.54
N GLY A 8 -9.03 -2.64 -5.03
CA GLY A 8 -9.19 -2.45 -6.46
C GLY A 8 -7.88 -2.26 -7.21
N LYS A 9 -6.83 -1.81 -6.53
CA LYS A 9 -5.54 -1.55 -7.16
C LYS A 9 -4.46 -2.52 -6.70
N TRP A 10 -4.86 -3.60 -6.04
CA TRP A 10 -3.88 -4.48 -5.38
C TRP A 10 -2.81 -5.02 -6.32
N LYS A 11 -3.18 -5.41 -7.53
CA LYS A 11 -2.19 -5.92 -8.47
C LYS A 11 -1.08 -4.92 -8.72
N GLN A 12 -1.44 -3.64 -8.80
CA GLN A 12 -0.47 -2.57 -9.04
C GLN A 12 0.30 -2.25 -7.77
N VAL A 13 -0.41 -2.15 -6.65
CA VAL A 13 0.19 -1.80 -5.37
C VAL A 13 1.14 -2.87 -4.88
N ARG A 14 0.82 -4.14 -5.15
CA ARG A 14 1.60 -5.27 -4.64
C ARG A 14 3.09 -5.15 -5.01
N GLY A 15 3.38 -4.77 -6.24
CA GLY A 15 4.76 -4.62 -6.66
C GLY A 15 5.48 -3.52 -5.89
N GLU A 16 4.79 -2.42 -5.64
CA GLU A 16 5.38 -1.32 -4.89
C GLU A 16 5.48 -1.65 -3.40
N ALA A 17 4.53 -2.44 -2.91
CA ALA A 17 4.48 -2.77 -1.49
C ALA A 17 5.76 -3.47 -1.02
N LYS A 18 6.36 -4.28 -1.87
CA LYS A 18 7.62 -4.92 -1.52
C LYS A 18 8.74 -3.91 -1.30
N ALA A 19 8.71 -2.83 -2.05
CA ALA A 19 9.70 -1.76 -1.88
C ALA A 19 9.40 -0.95 -0.61
N TRP A 20 8.11 -0.70 -0.33
CA TRP A 20 7.73 0.08 0.85
C TRP A 20 8.01 -0.70 2.14
N TRP A 21 7.73 -1.99 2.13
CA TRP A 21 7.86 -2.84 3.31
C TRP A 21 8.70 -4.05 2.98
N GLY A 22 10.01 -3.85 2.99
CA GLY A 22 10.95 -4.88 2.58
C GLY A 22 10.93 -6.15 3.40
N LYS A 23 10.37 -6.10 4.62
CA LYS A 23 10.27 -7.29 5.45
C LYS A 23 9.10 -8.20 5.07
N LEU A 24 8.20 -7.72 4.22
CA LEU A 24 7.08 -8.54 3.77
C LEU A 24 7.53 -9.42 2.61
N THR A 25 7.08 -10.66 2.62
CA THR A 25 7.40 -11.60 1.55
C THR A 25 6.27 -11.61 0.52
N ASP A 26 6.52 -12.22 -0.63
CA ASP A 26 5.48 -12.39 -1.63
C ASP A 26 4.29 -13.14 -1.05
N ASP A 27 4.55 -14.12 -0.21
CA ASP A 27 3.51 -14.90 0.44
C ASP A 27 2.66 -14.04 1.36
N ASP A 28 3.32 -13.14 2.10
CA ASP A 28 2.61 -12.20 2.96
C ASP A 28 1.67 -11.32 2.14
N LEU A 29 2.16 -10.81 1.02
CA LEU A 29 1.37 -9.96 0.16
C LEU A 29 0.20 -10.71 -0.47
N ASP A 30 0.41 -11.96 -0.85
CA ASP A 30 -0.67 -12.79 -1.38
C ASP A 30 -1.75 -13.01 -0.32
N ARG A 31 -1.33 -13.21 0.93
CA ARG A 31 -2.31 -13.38 2.01
C ARG A 31 -3.09 -12.10 2.28
N ALA A 32 -2.43 -10.95 2.18
CA ALA A 32 -3.10 -9.68 2.39
C ALA A 32 -4.18 -9.45 1.33
N ALA A 33 -3.86 -9.76 0.08
CA ALA A 33 -4.81 -9.72 -1.03
C ALA A 33 -5.60 -8.39 -1.11
N GLY A 34 -4.94 -7.28 -0.76
CA GLY A 34 -5.56 -5.97 -0.82
C GLY A 34 -6.43 -5.61 0.37
N LYS A 35 -6.42 -6.44 1.42
CA LYS A 35 -7.22 -6.16 2.62
C LYS A 35 -6.39 -5.39 3.62
N VAL A 36 -6.83 -4.18 3.94
CA VAL A 36 -6.09 -3.28 4.84
C VAL A 36 -5.83 -3.92 6.18
N GLU A 37 -6.82 -4.59 6.77
CA GLU A 37 -6.66 -5.16 8.10
C GLU A 37 -5.62 -6.29 8.13
N VAL A 38 -5.60 -7.11 7.08
CA VAL A 38 -4.61 -8.17 7.02
C VAL A 38 -3.21 -7.58 6.84
N LEU A 39 -3.09 -6.60 5.95
CA LEU A 39 -1.81 -5.95 5.73
C LEU A 39 -1.32 -5.24 6.99
N ALA A 40 -2.22 -4.55 7.69
CA ALA A 40 -1.87 -3.89 8.95
C ALA A 40 -1.37 -4.91 9.98
N GLY A 41 -2.02 -6.07 10.06
CA GLY A 41 -1.58 -7.13 10.97
C GLY A 41 -0.17 -7.61 10.66
N LEU A 42 0.14 -7.74 9.37
CA LEU A 42 1.49 -8.13 8.96
C LEU A 42 2.52 -7.08 9.34
N LEU A 43 2.19 -5.81 9.18
CA LEU A 43 3.10 -4.74 9.57
C LEU A 43 3.32 -4.71 11.07
N GLN A 44 2.27 -4.99 11.84
CA GLN A 44 2.41 -5.10 13.28
C GLN A 44 3.35 -6.24 13.65
N GLU A 45 3.18 -7.37 12.99
CA GLU A 45 4.00 -8.56 13.27
C GLU A 45 5.47 -8.35 12.88
N LYS A 46 5.70 -7.81 11.69
CA LYS A 46 7.06 -7.73 11.16
C LYS A 46 7.84 -6.52 11.62
N TYR A 47 7.16 -5.43 11.91
CA TYR A 47 7.81 -4.17 12.28
C TYR A 47 7.53 -3.73 13.71
N GLY A 48 6.61 -4.39 14.40
CA GLY A 48 6.25 -3.99 15.74
C GLY A 48 5.42 -2.72 15.80
N TYR A 49 4.74 -2.37 14.73
CA TYR A 49 3.89 -1.18 14.70
C TYR A 49 2.65 -1.37 15.55
N THR A 50 2.11 -0.27 16.06
CA THR A 50 0.76 -0.29 16.59
C THR A 50 -0.20 -0.42 15.41
N HIS A 51 -1.44 -0.83 15.71
CA HIS A 51 -2.45 -0.93 14.64
C HIS A 51 -2.63 0.42 13.94
N GLN A 52 -2.73 1.49 14.71
CA GLN A 52 -2.93 2.82 14.14
C GLN A 52 -1.76 3.22 13.24
N ARG A 53 -0.54 2.96 13.68
CA ARG A 53 0.61 3.28 12.87
C ARG A 53 0.65 2.47 11.59
N ALA A 54 0.27 1.20 11.66
CA ALA A 54 0.24 0.36 10.49
C ALA A 54 -0.77 0.87 9.46
N VAL A 55 -1.97 1.22 9.93
CA VAL A 55 -3.01 1.74 9.04
C VAL A 55 -2.58 3.08 8.44
N ASP A 56 -1.99 3.95 9.25
CA ASP A 56 -1.53 5.25 8.76
C ASP A 56 -0.43 5.10 7.70
N ASP A 57 0.46 4.14 7.92
CA ASP A 57 1.55 3.90 6.97
C ASP A 57 1.01 3.38 5.64
N ILE A 58 0.04 2.47 5.69
CA ILE A 58 -0.62 1.98 4.48
C ILE A 58 -1.30 3.13 3.75
N ASP A 59 -2.05 3.95 4.50
CA ASP A 59 -2.77 5.07 3.91
C ASP A 59 -1.81 6.04 3.21
N LYS A 60 -0.71 6.34 3.85
CA LYS A 60 0.28 7.25 3.29
C LYS A 60 0.84 6.73 1.98
N HIS A 61 1.26 5.47 1.96
CA HIS A 61 1.86 4.90 0.76
C HIS A 61 0.85 4.77 -0.37
N VAL A 62 -0.36 4.33 -0.07
CA VAL A 62 -1.39 4.16 -1.09
C VAL A 62 -1.79 5.51 -1.67
N THR A 63 -1.92 6.52 -0.81
CA THR A 63 -2.26 7.87 -1.28
C THR A 63 -1.18 8.41 -2.20
N GLU A 64 0.08 8.23 -1.83
CA GLU A 64 1.20 8.67 -2.66
C GLU A 64 1.24 7.91 -3.97
N PHE A 65 0.94 6.62 -3.92
CA PHE A 65 0.90 5.80 -5.12
C PHE A 65 -0.17 6.30 -6.10
N GLU A 66 -1.36 6.60 -5.59
CA GLU A 66 -2.43 7.12 -6.42
C GLU A 66 -2.07 8.48 -7.01
N ALA A 67 -1.44 9.32 -6.22
CA ALA A 67 -1.00 10.63 -6.71
C ALA A 67 0.01 10.46 -7.83
N GLY A 68 0.89 9.48 -7.71
CA GLY A 68 1.86 9.17 -8.75
C GLY A 68 1.20 8.69 -10.03
N LEU A 69 0.17 7.87 -9.90
CA LEU A 69 -0.57 7.42 -11.09
C LEU A 69 -1.26 8.57 -11.78
N LYS A 70 -1.87 9.47 -11.01
CA LYS A 70 -2.52 10.63 -11.59
C LYS A 70 -1.51 11.53 -12.30
N ALA A 71 -0.35 11.71 -11.69
CA ALA A 71 0.70 12.53 -12.29
C ALA A 71 1.17 11.93 -13.60
N LYS A 72 1.25 10.60 -13.68
CA LYS A 72 1.68 9.95 -14.89
C LYS A 72 0.66 10.00 -16.00
N THR A 73 -0.61 9.98 -15.64
CA THR A 73 -1.68 9.96 -16.63
C THR A 73 -2.16 11.34 -17.00
N ALA A 74 -1.89 12.35 -16.17
CA ALA A 74 -2.30 13.71 -16.48
C ALA A 74 -1.45 14.27 -17.61
N PRO A 75 -2.03 15.13 -18.46
CA PRO A 75 -1.24 15.80 -19.48
C PRO A 75 -0.14 16.60 -18.83
N LEU A 76 1.04 16.58 -19.37
CA LEU A 76 2.14 17.34 -18.83
C LEU A 76 1.98 18.80 -19.12
N ARG A 77 2.33 19.53 -18.21
CA ARG A 77 2.38 20.96 -18.34
C ARG A 77 3.78 21.39 -18.15
N ARG A 78 3.98 21.47 -18.22
CA ARG A 78 5.02 21.69 -17.85
C ARG A 78 5.47 22.46 -17.56
N LYS A 79 5.53 22.57 -17.34
CA LYS A 79 6.10 22.96 -17.04
C LYS A 79 6.43 23.37 -17.06
#